data_f4e6d4fba79d8037d761ff0becbdbf94
#
_entry.id   f4e6d4fba79d8037d761ff0becbdbf94
#
_cell.length_a   1.000
_cell.length_b   1.000
_cell.length_c   1.000
_cell.angle_alpha   90.00
_cell.angle_beta   90.00
_cell.angle_gamma   90.00
#
_symmetry.space_group_name_H-M   'P 1'
#
loop_
_entity.id
_entity.type
_entity.pdbx_description
1 polymer ?
#
loop_
_entity_poly.entity_id
_entity_poly.type
_entity_poly.pdbx_seq_one_letter_code
_entity_poly.pdbx_strand_id
1 'polypeptide(L)'
;MSKHSSPANLSRRQFMLTATLASGALLVGCATSGKPVASFVPGSDEKLISEAQLNAYVRIDRSGKVYVAIARSEMGQGVHTSLPLLVAEELGCRWEDVVIEDAPIDGEFANLVAASLMLPFRPDDKGVLVSMGRWTTDNFARMMKLIMTGGSTSVRGAWLPMRSAGATARELLKQAAANRWGLAVASLSVADGKVLASDGRSLTFAELLDDAVKLTPPSEVALKQPGQFKLLGKSMPRKDLPAKVQRTMTRSWTTIKSGK
;
A
#
# COMPACT_ATOMS: atom_id res chain seq x y z
N MET A 1 58.11 -13.89 -25.29
CA MET A 1 56.76 -14.45 -25.47
C MET A 1 55.85 -13.89 -24.40
N SER A 2 55.17 -12.78 -24.68
CA SER A 2 54.23 -12.13 -23.79
C SER A 2 52.84 -12.66 -24.06
N LYS A 3 52.20 -13.28 -23.04
CA LYS A 3 50.80 -13.74 -23.11
C LYS A 3 49.89 -12.54 -22.84
N HIS A 4 49.25 -12.04 -23.90
CA HIS A 4 48.08 -11.14 -23.75
C HIS A 4 46.91 -11.95 -23.17
N SER A 5 46.53 -11.66 -21.95
CA SER A 5 45.28 -12.13 -21.38
C SER A 5 44.13 -11.26 -21.95
N SER A 6 43.18 -11.89 -22.63
CA SER A 6 41.95 -11.26 -23.06
C SER A 6 41.15 -10.73 -21.88
N PRO A 7 40.50 -9.55 -21.98
CA PRO A 7 39.65 -9.07 -20.91
C PRO A 7 38.45 -9.99 -20.74
N ALA A 8 38.23 -10.43 -19.50
CA ALA A 8 37.09 -11.25 -19.12
C ALA A 8 35.79 -10.52 -19.43
N ASN A 9 34.92 -11.13 -20.23
CA ASN A 9 33.55 -10.65 -20.47
C ASN A 9 32.73 -10.76 -19.17
N LEU A 10 32.76 -9.70 -18.37
CA LEU A 10 31.92 -9.58 -17.19
C LEU A 10 30.46 -9.43 -17.62
N SER A 11 29.60 -10.32 -17.10
CA SER A 11 28.14 -10.15 -17.29
C SER A 11 27.68 -8.83 -16.67
N ARG A 12 26.60 -8.24 -17.20
CA ARG A 12 26.01 -6.98 -16.65
C ARG A 12 25.81 -7.03 -15.14
N ARG A 13 25.50 -8.20 -14.61
CA ARG A 13 25.32 -8.45 -13.17
C ARG A 13 26.66 -8.41 -12.42
N GLN A 14 27.74 -8.97 -12.96
CA GLN A 14 29.08 -8.91 -12.38
C GLN A 14 29.70 -7.52 -12.46
N PHE A 15 29.40 -6.78 -13.54
CA PHE A 15 29.82 -5.37 -13.67
C PHE A 15 29.15 -4.50 -12.62
N MET A 16 27.87 -4.68 -12.36
CA MET A 16 27.12 -3.95 -11.33
C MET A 16 27.68 -4.26 -9.91
N LEU A 17 28.03 -5.50 -9.63
CA LEU A 17 28.63 -5.92 -8.35
C LEU A 17 30.04 -5.33 -8.15
N THR A 18 30.87 -5.31 -9.19
CA THR A 18 32.25 -4.76 -9.09
C THR A 18 32.28 -3.24 -9.01
N ALA A 19 31.37 -2.54 -9.71
CA ALA A 19 31.23 -1.09 -9.60
C ALA A 19 30.79 -0.65 -8.19
N THR A 20 29.99 -1.46 -7.52
CA THR A 20 29.51 -1.20 -6.14
C THR A 20 30.62 -1.34 -5.10
N LEU A 21 31.54 -2.28 -5.29
CA LEU A 21 32.66 -2.50 -4.37
C LEU A 21 33.73 -1.40 -4.51
N ALA A 22 33.89 -0.81 -5.69
CA ALA A 22 34.89 0.23 -5.93
C ALA A 22 34.47 1.62 -5.43
N SER A 23 33.19 1.88 -5.25
CA SER A 23 32.66 3.19 -4.82
C SER A 23 32.32 3.29 -3.34
N GLY A 24 32.50 2.20 -2.56
CA GLY A 24 32.14 2.17 -1.13
C GLY A 24 30.65 2.31 -0.83
N ALA A 25 29.82 2.34 -1.86
CA ALA A 25 28.36 2.42 -1.74
C ALA A 25 27.78 1.02 -1.88
N LEU A 26 27.21 0.47 -0.80
CA LEU A 26 26.51 -0.80 -0.80
C LEU A 26 25.16 -0.62 -1.51
N LEU A 27 25.13 -0.76 -2.84
CA LEU A 27 23.88 -0.89 -3.57
C LEU A 27 23.37 -2.34 -3.40
N VAL A 28 22.55 -2.57 -2.40
CA VAL A 28 21.79 -3.81 -2.32
C VAL A 28 20.69 -3.70 -3.39
N GLY A 29 20.95 -4.29 -4.54
CA GLY A 29 19.92 -4.50 -5.55
C GLY A 29 18.88 -5.46 -4.99
N CYS A 30 17.77 -4.97 -4.46
CA CYS A 30 16.60 -5.77 -4.22
C CYS A 30 16.09 -6.25 -5.58
N ALA A 31 16.45 -7.49 -5.94
CA ALA A 31 15.66 -8.23 -6.90
C ALA A 31 14.26 -8.33 -6.30
N THR A 32 13.28 -7.72 -6.95
CA THR A 32 11.87 -7.94 -6.70
C THR A 32 11.51 -9.37 -7.14
N SER A 33 11.97 -10.36 -6.36
CA SER A 33 11.36 -11.66 -6.37
C SER A 33 10.11 -11.51 -5.50
N GLY A 34 8.93 -11.68 -6.12
CA GLY A 34 7.65 -11.63 -5.43
C GLY A 34 7.56 -12.69 -4.34
N LYS A 35 8.15 -12.39 -3.20
CA LYS A 35 7.79 -13.04 -1.95
C LYS A 35 6.69 -12.19 -1.34
N PRO A 36 5.59 -12.78 -0.88
CA PRO A 36 4.61 -12.06 -0.08
C PRO A 36 5.38 -11.40 1.07
N VAL A 37 5.17 -10.12 1.26
CA VAL A 37 5.75 -9.38 2.38
C VAL A 37 5.24 -10.09 3.63
N ALA A 38 6.13 -10.85 4.27
CA ALA A 38 5.81 -11.50 5.52
C ALA A 38 5.43 -10.40 6.50
N SER A 39 4.21 -10.47 6.97
CA SER A 39 3.62 -9.58 7.95
C SER A 39 4.53 -9.50 9.18
N PHE A 40 5.26 -8.39 9.31
CA PHE A 40 5.87 -8.05 10.59
C PHE A 40 4.82 -7.28 11.41
N VAL A 41 4.13 -7.99 12.29
CA VAL A 41 3.38 -7.40 13.39
C VAL A 41 4.14 -7.74 14.66
N PRO A 42 4.77 -6.75 15.34
CA PRO A 42 5.38 -7.02 16.64
C PRO A 42 4.26 -7.23 17.67
N GLY A 43 4.14 -8.45 18.18
CA GLY A 43 3.53 -8.75 19.47
C GLY A 43 2.04 -9.03 19.49
N SER A 44 1.57 -10.03 18.72
CA SER A 44 0.30 -10.69 19.07
C SER A 44 0.22 -12.06 18.40
N ASP A 45 0.66 -13.09 19.10
CA ASP A 45 0.68 -14.46 18.57
C ASP A 45 -0.71 -15.12 18.50
N GLU A 46 -1.75 -14.50 19.04
CA GLU A 46 -3.08 -15.10 19.16
C GLU A 46 -4.18 -14.42 18.32
N LYS A 47 -3.93 -13.21 17.81
CA LYS A 47 -4.93 -12.42 17.07
C LYS A 47 -4.92 -12.64 15.55
N LEU A 48 -3.92 -13.33 15.03
CA LEU A 48 -3.68 -13.55 13.59
C LEU A 48 -4.67 -14.48 12.90
N ILE A 49 -5.48 -15.23 13.66
CA ILE A 49 -6.43 -16.21 13.11
C ILE A 49 -7.77 -15.57 12.68
N SER A 50 -8.06 -14.36 13.14
CA SER A 50 -9.34 -13.68 12.86
C SER A 50 -9.31 -12.67 11.72
N GLU A 51 -8.14 -12.36 11.17
CA GLU A 51 -7.95 -11.23 10.26
C GLU A 51 -7.05 -11.63 9.08
N ALA A 52 -7.37 -11.15 7.88
CA ALA A 52 -6.60 -11.40 6.67
C ALA A 52 -5.97 -10.10 6.16
N GLN A 53 -4.63 -10.05 6.12
CA GLN A 53 -3.91 -8.95 5.48
C GLN A 53 -3.78 -9.22 3.99
N LEU A 54 -4.41 -8.40 3.16
CA LEU A 54 -4.38 -8.54 1.71
C LEU A 54 -3.20 -7.80 1.05
N ASN A 55 -2.73 -6.72 1.68
CA ASN A 55 -1.52 -5.99 1.31
C ASN A 55 -1.08 -5.07 2.46
N ALA A 56 -0.03 -4.28 2.28
CA ALA A 56 0.50 -3.40 3.31
C ALA A 56 -0.52 -2.38 3.86
N TYR A 57 -1.48 -1.96 3.05
CA TYR A 57 -2.46 -0.92 3.39
C TYR A 57 -3.81 -1.47 3.85
N VAL A 58 -4.14 -2.73 3.52
CA VAL A 58 -5.50 -3.25 3.66
C VAL A 58 -5.51 -4.59 4.40
N ARG A 59 -6.23 -4.62 5.50
CA ARG A 59 -6.55 -5.80 6.28
C ARG A 59 -8.08 -5.89 6.45
N ILE A 60 -8.63 -7.08 6.41
CA ILE A 60 -10.06 -7.31 6.61
C ILE A 60 -10.24 -8.36 7.69
N ASP A 61 -11.17 -8.15 8.60
CA ASP A 61 -11.49 -9.12 9.65
C ASP A 61 -12.72 -9.97 9.29
N ARG A 62 -12.97 -10.98 10.09
CA ARG A 62 -14.12 -11.90 9.91
C ARG A 62 -15.49 -11.25 10.19
N SER A 63 -15.53 -10.06 10.76
CA SER A 63 -16.76 -9.26 10.87
C SER A 63 -17.04 -8.43 9.60
N GLY A 64 -16.11 -8.42 8.65
CA GLY A 64 -16.18 -7.63 7.42
C GLY A 64 -15.68 -6.20 7.59
N LYS A 65 -15.06 -5.85 8.71
CA LYS A 65 -14.41 -4.54 8.90
C LYS A 65 -13.13 -4.48 8.07
N VAL A 66 -12.95 -3.33 7.42
CA VAL A 66 -11.82 -3.04 6.53
C VAL A 66 -10.89 -2.06 7.24
N TYR A 67 -9.76 -2.55 7.68
CA TYR A 67 -8.73 -1.75 8.35
C TYR A 67 -7.78 -1.18 7.31
N VAL A 68 -7.59 0.12 7.37
CA VAL A 68 -6.74 0.85 6.42
C VAL A 68 -5.60 1.53 7.17
N ALA A 69 -4.37 1.12 6.82
CA ALA A 69 -3.15 1.65 7.41
C ALA A 69 -2.84 3.05 6.86
N ILE A 70 -2.74 4.04 7.74
CA ILE A 70 -2.47 5.44 7.39
C ILE A 70 -1.12 5.87 7.96
N ALA A 71 -0.21 6.25 7.07
CA ALA A 71 1.13 6.71 7.41
C ALA A 71 1.24 8.25 7.41
N ARG A 72 0.16 8.96 7.66
CA ARG A 72 0.12 10.43 7.68
C ARG A 72 -0.61 10.91 8.91
N SER A 73 0.01 11.85 9.64
CA SER A 73 -0.57 12.42 10.84
C SER A 73 -1.77 13.30 10.53
N GLU A 74 -2.85 13.13 11.28
CA GLU A 74 -4.03 14.00 11.23
C GLU A 74 -3.77 15.25 12.08
N MET A 75 -3.76 16.40 11.45
CA MET A 75 -3.51 17.71 12.07
C MET A 75 -4.70 18.67 11.91
N GLY A 76 -5.87 18.13 11.56
CA GLY A 76 -7.08 18.89 11.23
C GLY A 76 -7.40 18.93 9.73
N GLN A 77 -6.45 18.48 8.86
CA GLN A 77 -6.58 18.55 7.41
C GLN A 77 -7.45 17.42 6.80
N GLY A 78 -7.88 16.45 7.60
CA GLY A 78 -8.83 15.40 7.18
C GLY A 78 -8.21 14.20 6.49
N VAL A 79 -6.90 13.94 6.63
CA VAL A 79 -6.23 12.79 5.99
C VAL A 79 -6.74 11.45 6.53
N HIS A 80 -7.18 11.40 7.79
CA HIS A 80 -7.82 10.20 8.37
C HIS A 80 -9.22 9.91 7.79
N THR A 81 -9.71 10.77 6.92
CA THR A 81 -10.93 10.53 6.13
C THR A 81 -10.61 10.39 4.66
N SER A 82 -9.84 11.32 4.09
CA SER A 82 -9.59 11.36 2.66
C SER A 82 -8.72 10.20 2.16
N LEU A 83 -7.74 9.75 2.95
CA LEU A 83 -6.86 8.67 2.50
C LEU A 83 -7.56 7.29 2.53
N PRO A 84 -8.22 6.86 3.62
CA PRO A 84 -8.93 5.58 3.58
C PRO A 84 -10.10 5.57 2.59
N LEU A 85 -10.62 6.74 2.22
CA LEU A 85 -11.65 6.84 1.18
C LEU A 85 -11.14 6.37 -0.20
N LEU A 86 -9.85 6.58 -0.50
CA LEU A 86 -9.22 6.09 -1.73
C LEU A 86 -9.24 4.56 -1.80
N VAL A 87 -8.95 3.89 -0.69
CA VAL A 87 -9.04 2.42 -0.57
C VAL A 87 -10.48 1.97 -0.67
N ALA A 88 -11.39 2.57 0.10
CA ALA A 88 -12.80 2.19 0.13
C ALA A 88 -13.46 2.29 -1.24
N GLU A 89 -13.16 3.36 -1.99
CA GLU A 89 -13.65 3.53 -3.36
C GLU A 89 -13.23 2.36 -4.25
N GLU A 90 -11.94 2.06 -4.30
CA GLU A 90 -11.42 1.02 -5.20
C GLU A 90 -11.83 -0.38 -4.76
N LEU A 91 -11.83 -0.65 -3.46
CA LEU A 91 -12.23 -1.93 -2.89
C LEU A 91 -13.73 -2.19 -3.05
N GLY A 92 -14.56 -1.14 -2.98
CA GLY A 92 -16.03 -1.27 -3.07
C GLY A 92 -16.67 -1.72 -1.76
N CYS A 93 -16.10 -1.37 -0.61
CA CYS A 93 -16.69 -1.59 0.71
C CYS A 93 -17.58 -0.40 1.12
N ARG A 94 -18.41 -0.60 2.15
CA ARG A 94 -19.19 0.48 2.76
C ARG A 94 -18.29 1.36 3.60
N TRP A 95 -18.55 2.67 3.61
CA TRP A 95 -17.76 3.62 4.41
C TRP A 95 -17.81 3.31 5.91
N GLU A 96 -18.94 2.84 6.40
CA GLU A 96 -19.17 2.50 7.81
C GLU A 96 -18.27 1.35 8.27
N ASP A 97 -17.88 0.46 7.38
CA ASP A 97 -17.03 -0.70 7.68
C ASP A 97 -15.54 -0.37 7.70
N VAL A 98 -15.16 0.81 7.24
CA VAL A 98 -13.76 1.25 7.23
C VAL A 98 -13.31 1.66 8.63
N VAL A 99 -12.21 1.10 9.09
CA VAL A 99 -11.50 1.42 10.33
C VAL A 99 -10.12 1.96 9.99
N ILE A 100 -9.67 2.97 10.70
CA ILE A 100 -8.34 3.56 10.50
C ILE A 100 -7.36 2.92 11.48
N GLU A 101 -6.19 2.59 10.98
CA GLU A 101 -5.04 2.15 11.77
C GLU A 101 -3.83 3.02 11.45
N ASP A 102 -2.97 3.22 12.44
CA ASP A 102 -1.67 3.82 12.21
C ASP A 102 -0.77 2.81 11.48
N ALA A 103 -0.19 3.24 10.37
CA ALA A 103 0.75 2.40 9.64
C ALA A 103 2.04 2.20 10.46
N PRO A 104 2.66 1.03 10.40
CA PRO A 104 3.97 0.82 11.00
C PRO A 104 5.03 1.69 10.31
N ILE A 105 6.12 1.96 11.02
CA ILE A 105 7.27 2.68 10.45
C ILE A 105 8.02 1.73 9.53
N ASP A 106 7.64 1.76 8.25
CA ASP A 106 8.25 0.92 7.22
C ASP A 106 8.44 1.69 5.90
N GLY A 107 9.42 1.27 5.10
CA GLY A 107 9.75 1.88 3.81
C GLY A 107 8.64 1.82 2.79
N GLU A 108 7.70 0.86 2.92
CA GLU A 108 6.51 0.76 2.07
C GLU A 108 5.62 2.01 2.17
N PHE A 109 5.58 2.62 3.35
CA PHE A 109 4.80 3.83 3.61
C PHE A 109 5.57 5.14 3.43
N ALA A 110 6.80 5.10 2.91
CA ALA A 110 7.63 6.29 2.71
C ALA A 110 6.92 7.34 1.84
N ASN A 111 7.12 8.61 2.19
CA ASN A 111 6.57 9.72 1.41
C ASN A 111 7.50 10.10 0.25
N LEU A 112 7.42 9.36 -0.85
CA LEU A 112 8.29 9.53 -2.00
C LEU A 112 8.09 10.91 -2.66
N VAL A 113 6.87 11.45 -2.64
CA VAL A 113 6.61 12.78 -3.18
C VAL A 113 7.32 13.86 -2.35
N ALA A 114 7.30 13.72 -1.02
CA ALA A 114 8.06 14.64 -0.16
C ALA A 114 9.56 14.52 -0.38
N ALA A 115 10.07 13.31 -0.54
CA ALA A 115 11.48 13.08 -0.87
C ALA A 115 11.85 13.71 -2.23
N SER A 116 11.01 13.57 -3.24
CA SER A 116 11.25 14.13 -4.58
C SER A 116 11.29 15.67 -4.61
N LEU A 117 10.64 16.35 -3.66
CA LEU A 117 10.71 17.81 -3.53
C LEU A 117 12.10 18.31 -3.10
N MET A 118 12.97 17.43 -2.60
CA MET A 118 14.34 17.74 -2.25
C MET A 118 15.29 17.73 -3.46
N LEU A 119 14.82 17.25 -4.61
CA LEU A 119 15.59 17.21 -5.86
C LEU A 119 15.54 18.56 -6.59
N PRO A 120 16.60 18.93 -7.29
CA PRO A 120 16.66 20.18 -8.09
C PRO A 120 15.93 20.03 -9.44
N PHE A 121 15.01 19.08 -9.58
CA PHE A 121 14.26 18.81 -10.80
C PHE A 121 12.81 19.24 -10.65
N ARG A 122 12.22 19.72 -11.74
CA ARG A 122 10.78 19.99 -11.79
C ARG A 122 10.01 18.66 -11.92
N PRO A 123 8.73 18.61 -11.51
CA PRO A 123 7.93 17.38 -11.59
C PRO A 123 7.78 16.81 -13.02
N ASP A 124 7.81 17.68 -14.03
CA ASP A 124 7.66 17.38 -15.46
C ASP A 124 8.99 17.15 -16.18
N ASP A 125 10.14 17.40 -15.54
CA ASP A 125 11.44 17.12 -16.10
C ASP A 125 11.59 15.64 -16.46
N LYS A 126 12.16 15.37 -17.62
CA LYS A 126 12.40 14.03 -18.17
C LYS A 126 13.87 13.87 -18.53
N GLY A 127 14.33 12.64 -18.58
CA GLY A 127 15.69 12.30 -18.98
C GLY A 127 16.31 11.26 -18.06
N VAL A 128 17.41 10.68 -18.50
CA VAL A 128 18.07 9.58 -17.77
C VAL A 128 18.57 10.04 -16.40
N LEU A 129 19.22 11.20 -16.31
CA LEU A 129 19.72 11.74 -15.06
C LEU A 129 18.59 12.05 -14.07
N VAL A 130 17.48 12.60 -14.53
CA VAL A 130 16.29 12.87 -13.71
C VAL A 130 15.71 11.56 -13.19
N SER A 131 15.57 10.56 -14.06
CA SER A 131 15.04 9.25 -13.68
C SER A 131 15.95 8.54 -12.68
N MET A 132 17.27 8.61 -12.86
CA MET A 132 18.23 8.06 -11.90
C MET A 132 18.18 8.80 -10.57
N GLY A 133 18.10 10.12 -10.59
CA GLY A 133 17.98 10.94 -9.37
C GLY A 133 16.72 10.59 -8.59
N ARG A 134 15.58 10.50 -9.24
CA ARG A 134 14.31 10.08 -8.61
C ARG A 134 14.40 8.67 -8.06
N TRP A 135 14.86 7.72 -8.86
CA TRP A 135 15.01 6.33 -8.41
C TRP A 135 15.91 6.22 -7.17
N THR A 136 17.05 6.90 -7.16
CA THR A 136 17.96 6.91 -6.01
C THR A 136 17.29 7.52 -4.77
N THR A 137 16.60 8.65 -4.94
CA THR A 137 15.90 9.34 -3.85
C THR A 137 14.76 8.50 -3.29
N ASP A 138 14.00 7.83 -4.15
CA ASP A 138 12.89 6.95 -3.74
C ASP A 138 13.42 5.74 -2.94
N ASN A 139 14.49 5.10 -3.40
CA ASN A 139 15.11 4.00 -2.68
C ASN A 139 15.72 4.46 -1.35
N PHE A 140 16.36 5.62 -1.31
CA PHE A 140 16.86 6.20 -0.07
C PHE A 140 15.73 6.52 0.91
N ALA A 141 14.66 7.13 0.44
CA ALA A 141 13.48 7.43 1.27
C ALA A 141 12.84 6.17 1.86
N ARG A 142 12.76 5.10 1.07
CA ARG A 142 12.28 3.79 1.55
C ARG A 142 13.22 3.17 2.58
N MET A 143 14.52 3.18 2.31
CA MET A 143 15.54 2.66 3.23
C MET A 143 15.53 3.41 4.56
N MET A 144 15.41 4.73 4.52
CA MET A 144 15.34 5.58 5.70
C MET A 144 13.94 5.58 6.35
N LYS A 145 12.97 4.86 5.76
CA LYS A 145 11.57 4.82 6.22
C LYS A 145 11.01 6.23 6.42
N LEU A 146 11.21 7.10 5.43
CA LEU A 146 10.86 8.52 5.49
C LEU A 146 9.34 8.72 5.51
N ILE A 147 8.75 8.55 6.68
CA ILE A 147 7.33 8.80 6.94
C ILE A 147 7.21 10.23 7.47
N MET A 148 6.71 11.12 6.63
CA MET A 148 6.50 12.51 7.00
C MET A 148 5.16 13.05 6.50
N THR A 149 4.61 13.99 7.23
CA THR A 149 3.40 14.73 6.89
C THR A 149 3.75 16.20 6.73
N GLY A 150 3.71 16.71 5.51
CA GLY A 150 4.09 18.08 5.21
C GLY A 150 4.12 18.36 3.70
N GLY A 151 4.34 19.62 3.32
CA GLY A 151 4.52 20.02 1.93
C GLY A 151 3.32 19.73 1.01
N SER A 152 2.11 19.62 1.54
CA SER A 152 0.90 19.23 0.78
C SER A 152 1.06 17.92 0.01
N THR A 153 1.86 16.98 0.53
CA THR A 153 2.20 15.73 -0.15
C THR A 153 1.35 14.53 0.27
N SER A 154 0.52 14.65 1.32
CA SER A 154 -0.23 13.51 1.87
C SER A 154 -1.13 12.84 0.85
N VAL A 155 -2.05 13.57 0.22
CA VAL A 155 -2.96 13.01 -0.79
C VAL A 155 -2.21 12.72 -2.09
N ARG A 156 -1.35 13.64 -2.54
CA ARG A 156 -0.55 13.44 -3.76
C ARG A 156 0.28 12.17 -3.73
N GLY A 157 0.97 11.92 -2.60
CA GLY A 157 1.82 10.74 -2.44
C GLY A 157 1.04 9.45 -2.19
N ALA A 158 -0.15 9.53 -1.60
CA ALA A 158 -0.98 8.37 -1.30
C ALA A 158 -2.00 8.03 -2.40
N TRP A 159 -2.27 8.93 -3.34
CA TRP A 159 -3.31 8.79 -4.35
C TRP A 159 -3.21 7.47 -5.12
N LEU A 160 -2.07 7.20 -5.73
CA LEU A 160 -1.88 5.99 -6.50
C LEU A 160 -1.66 4.76 -5.61
N PRO A 161 -0.76 4.77 -4.60
CA PRO A 161 -0.54 3.61 -3.75
C PRO A 161 -1.79 3.09 -3.06
N MET A 162 -2.59 3.97 -2.45
CA MET A 162 -3.79 3.54 -1.72
C MET A 162 -4.91 3.07 -2.65
N ARG A 163 -5.09 3.72 -3.80
CA ARG A 163 -6.02 3.23 -4.82
C ARG A 163 -5.60 1.86 -5.34
N SER A 164 -4.31 1.68 -5.67
CA SER A 164 -3.79 0.38 -6.09
C SER A 164 -3.99 -0.70 -5.03
N ALA A 165 -3.77 -0.37 -3.75
CA ALA A 165 -3.99 -1.30 -2.65
C ALA A 165 -5.47 -1.74 -2.55
N GLY A 166 -6.41 -0.80 -2.65
CA GLY A 166 -7.84 -1.10 -2.68
C GLY A 166 -8.25 -1.95 -3.88
N ALA A 167 -7.72 -1.62 -5.07
CA ALA A 167 -7.98 -2.36 -6.29
C ALA A 167 -7.39 -3.78 -6.24
N THR A 168 -6.16 -3.94 -5.73
CA THR A 168 -5.53 -5.26 -5.55
C THR A 168 -6.35 -6.13 -4.61
N ALA A 169 -6.80 -5.59 -3.47
CA ALA A 169 -7.65 -6.32 -2.55
C ALA A 169 -8.99 -6.72 -3.20
N ARG A 170 -9.61 -5.83 -4.00
CA ARG A 170 -10.80 -6.15 -4.79
C ARG A 170 -10.57 -7.32 -5.74
N GLU A 171 -9.49 -7.30 -6.51
CA GLU A 171 -9.20 -8.36 -7.49
C GLU A 171 -8.88 -9.70 -6.80
N LEU A 172 -8.20 -9.71 -5.66
CA LEU A 172 -7.99 -10.93 -4.86
C LEU A 172 -9.32 -11.54 -4.39
N LEU A 173 -10.23 -10.71 -3.87
CA LEU A 173 -11.55 -11.17 -3.43
C LEU A 173 -12.40 -11.66 -4.60
N LYS A 174 -12.37 -10.99 -5.75
CA LYS A 174 -13.04 -11.47 -6.98
C LYS A 174 -12.45 -12.80 -7.44
N GLN A 175 -11.13 -12.95 -7.45
CA GLN A 175 -10.49 -14.21 -7.84
C GLN A 175 -10.86 -15.35 -6.88
N ALA A 176 -10.92 -15.08 -5.56
CA ALA A 176 -11.39 -16.08 -4.59
C ALA A 176 -12.83 -16.53 -4.86
N ALA A 177 -13.72 -15.59 -5.13
CA ALA A 177 -15.11 -15.89 -5.48
C ALA A 177 -15.23 -16.63 -6.83
N ALA A 178 -14.44 -16.22 -7.82
CA ALA A 178 -14.38 -16.86 -9.13
C ALA A 178 -13.97 -18.34 -9.01
N ASN A 179 -12.96 -18.61 -8.21
CA ASN A 179 -12.50 -19.98 -7.93
C ASN A 179 -13.57 -20.83 -7.25
N ARG A 180 -14.32 -20.28 -6.27
CA ARG A 180 -15.42 -20.99 -5.59
C ARG A 180 -16.59 -21.29 -6.50
N TRP A 181 -16.89 -20.38 -7.40
CA TRP A 181 -18.08 -20.48 -8.27
C TRP A 181 -17.80 -21.11 -9.63
N GLY A 182 -16.54 -21.27 -10.01
CA GLY A 182 -16.15 -21.72 -11.35
C GLY A 182 -16.50 -20.69 -12.43
N LEU A 183 -16.43 -19.38 -12.12
CA LEU A 183 -16.77 -18.28 -13.01
C LEU A 183 -15.53 -17.49 -13.44
N ALA A 184 -15.64 -16.79 -14.56
CA ALA A 184 -14.60 -15.84 -14.96
C ALA A 184 -14.60 -14.62 -14.04
N VAL A 185 -13.42 -14.17 -13.59
CA VAL A 185 -13.25 -12.98 -12.71
C VAL A 185 -13.90 -11.73 -13.32
N ALA A 186 -13.81 -11.59 -14.64
CA ALA A 186 -14.39 -10.45 -15.37
C ALA A 186 -15.92 -10.36 -15.28
N SER A 187 -16.62 -11.48 -15.02
CA SER A 187 -18.07 -11.50 -14.86
C SER A 187 -18.54 -11.08 -13.47
N LEU A 188 -17.61 -10.90 -12.54
CA LEU A 188 -17.91 -10.56 -11.16
C LEU A 188 -17.78 -9.06 -10.92
N SER A 189 -18.63 -8.54 -10.07
CA SER A 189 -18.59 -7.16 -9.59
C SER A 189 -18.43 -7.10 -8.08
N VAL A 190 -18.09 -5.93 -7.55
CA VAL A 190 -17.97 -5.70 -6.10
C VAL A 190 -18.78 -4.47 -5.71
N ALA A 191 -19.61 -4.63 -4.69
CA ALA A 191 -20.35 -3.54 -4.08
C ALA A 191 -20.66 -3.88 -2.61
N ASP A 192 -20.64 -2.86 -1.78
CA ASP A 192 -21.10 -2.89 -0.38
C ASP A 192 -20.46 -4.01 0.46
N GLY A 193 -19.16 -4.28 0.23
CA GLY A 193 -18.43 -5.31 0.97
C GLY A 193 -18.72 -6.75 0.54
N LYS A 194 -19.27 -6.92 -0.68
CA LYS A 194 -19.60 -8.22 -1.26
C LYS A 194 -19.09 -8.35 -2.68
N VAL A 195 -18.73 -9.57 -3.07
CA VAL A 195 -18.54 -9.95 -4.47
C VAL A 195 -19.85 -10.50 -5.00
N LEU A 196 -20.25 -10.04 -6.17
CA LEU A 196 -21.55 -10.32 -6.79
C LEU A 196 -21.34 -10.98 -8.16
N ALA A 197 -22.09 -12.02 -8.43
CA ALA A 197 -22.20 -12.64 -9.75
C ALA A 197 -23.51 -12.20 -10.46
N SER A 198 -23.52 -12.26 -11.78
CA SER A 198 -24.67 -11.86 -12.61
C SER A 198 -25.91 -12.75 -12.41
N ASP A 199 -25.75 -13.95 -11.87
CA ASP A 199 -26.81 -14.91 -11.55
C ASP A 199 -27.46 -14.70 -10.18
N GLY A 200 -27.08 -13.61 -9.46
CA GLY A 200 -27.63 -13.26 -8.15
C GLY A 200 -26.84 -13.84 -6.96
N ARG A 201 -25.84 -14.70 -7.18
CA ARG A 201 -24.98 -15.18 -6.08
C ARG A 201 -24.15 -14.03 -5.51
N SER A 202 -23.93 -14.07 -4.21
CA SER A 202 -23.05 -13.10 -3.54
C SER A 202 -22.27 -13.77 -2.41
N LEU A 203 -21.04 -13.30 -2.18
CA LEU A 203 -20.22 -13.65 -1.01
C LEU A 203 -19.69 -12.38 -0.39
N THR A 204 -19.72 -12.31 0.93
CA THR A 204 -19.11 -11.21 1.70
C THR A 204 -17.60 -11.30 1.65
N PHE A 205 -16.92 -10.20 1.90
CA PHE A 205 -15.46 -10.21 2.03
C PHE A 205 -15.00 -11.19 3.11
N ALA A 206 -15.71 -11.24 4.25
CA ALA A 206 -15.39 -12.14 5.35
C ALA A 206 -15.38 -13.62 4.93
N GLU A 207 -16.35 -14.04 4.12
CA GLU A 207 -16.44 -15.42 3.61
C GLU A 207 -15.31 -15.79 2.64
N LEU A 208 -14.67 -14.80 2.03
CA LEU A 208 -13.64 -15.00 1.01
C LEU A 208 -12.20 -14.89 1.54
N LEU A 209 -12.01 -14.47 2.81
CA LEU A 209 -10.69 -14.16 3.36
C LEU A 209 -9.72 -15.34 3.28
N ASP A 210 -10.15 -16.52 3.73
CA ASP A 210 -9.29 -17.72 3.80
C ASP A 210 -8.79 -18.18 2.42
N ASP A 211 -9.52 -17.83 1.36
CA ASP A 211 -9.11 -18.12 -0.01
C ASP A 211 -8.29 -16.97 -0.58
N ALA A 212 -8.70 -15.73 -0.34
CA ALA A 212 -8.04 -14.56 -0.89
C ALA A 212 -6.57 -14.42 -0.42
N VAL A 213 -6.27 -14.75 0.84
CA VAL A 213 -4.90 -14.67 1.39
C VAL A 213 -3.94 -15.68 0.77
N LYS A 214 -4.46 -16.76 0.17
CA LYS A 214 -3.65 -17.80 -0.50
C LYS A 214 -3.28 -17.43 -1.93
N LEU A 215 -3.92 -16.39 -2.47
CA LEU A 215 -3.71 -15.96 -3.85
C LEU A 215 -2.52 -15.02 -3.97
N THR A 216 -1.84 -15.09 -5.10
CA THR A 216 -0.80 -14.12 -5.45
C THR A 216 -1.45 -12.83 -5.96
N PRO A 217 -1.10 -11.66 -5.40
CA PRO A 217 -1.60 -10.39 -5.91
C PRO A 217 -1.24 -10.20 -7.38
N PRO A 218 -2.15 -9.66 -8.21
CA PRO A 218 -1.84 -9.34 -9.59
C PRO A 218 -0.77 -8.23 -9.65
N SER A 219 0.09 -8.31 -10.66
CA SER A 219 1.17 -7.32 -10.89
C SER A 219 0.61 -5.95 -11.30
N GLU A 220 -0.53 -5.94 -11.98
CA GLU A 220 -1.21 -4.73 -12.42
C GLU A 220 -2.72 -4.83 -12.10
N VAL A 221 -3.31 -3.72 -11.70
CA VAL A 221 -4.73 -3.63 -11.40
C VAL A 221 -5.37 -2.43 -12.11
N ALA A 222 -6.54 -2.64 -12.64
CA ALA A 222 -7.33 -1.57 -13.22
C ALA A 222 -7.95 -0.71 -12.11
N LEU A 223 -7.68 0.59 -12.15
CA LEU A 223 -8.28 1.58 -11.25
C LEU A 223 -9.59 2.11 -11.83
N LYS A 224 -10.54 2.40 -10.97
CA LYS A 224 -11.79 3.05 -11.36
C LYS A 224 -11.53 4.41 -12.00
N GLN A 225 -12.30 4.73 -13.02
CA GLN A 225 -12.28 6.05 -13.64
C GLN A 225 -13.20 7.02 -12.87
N PRO A 226 -13.01 8.34 -12.99
CA PRO A 226 -13.82 9.33 -12.27
C PRO A 226 -15.34 9.13 -12.40
N GLY A 227 -15.83 8.73 -13.57
CA GLY A 227 -17.24 8.42 -13.79
C GLY A 227 -17.78 7.18 -13.05
N GLN A 228 -16.89 6.37 -12.48
CA GLN A 228 -17.23 5.17 -11.71
C GLN A 228 -17.20 5.40 -10.20
N PHE A 229 -16.79 6.59 -9.76
CA PHE A 229 -16.66 6.89 -8.33
C PHE A 229 -18.02 6.96 -7.65
N LYS A 230 -18.12 6.27 -6.53
CA LYS A 230 -19.31 6.24 -5.67
C LYS A 230 -19.13 7.04 -4.38
N LEU A 231 -17.91 7.07 -3.85
CA LEU A 231 -17.55 7.73 -2.60
C LEU A 231 -16.72 9.00 -2.84
N LEU A 232 -15.74 8.95 -3.72
CA LEU A 232 -14.89 10.10 -4.05
C LEU A 232 -15.71 11.23 -4.69
N GLY A 233 -15.44 12.46 -4.28
CA GLY A 233 -16.19 13.65 -4.72
C GLY A 233 -17.49 13.91 -3.95
N LYS A 234 -17.84 13.07 -2.97
CA LYS A 234 -18.99 13.27 -2.09
C LYS A 234 -18.56 13.71 -0.70
N SER A 235 -19.46 14.41 -0.01
CA SER A 235 -19.26 14.73 1.41
C SER A 235 -19.41 13.46 2.23
N MET A 236 -18.33 13.09 2.92
CA MET A 236 -18.31 11.89 3.76
C MET A 236 -18.12 12.26 5.23
N PRO A 237 -18.77 11.54 6.17
CA PRO A 237 -18.56 11.77 7.60
C PRO A 237 -17.08 11.54 7.96
N ARG A 238 -16.51 12.46 8.72
CA ARG A 238 -15.13 12.29 9.22
C ARG A 238 -15.04 11.15 10.20
N LYS A 239 -14.06 10.27 10.01
CA LYS A 239 -13.82 9.10 10.86
C LYS A 239 -13.29 9.48 12.25
N ASP A 240 -12.55 10.57 12.35
CA ASP A 240 -11.91 11.04 13.58
C ASP A 240 -12.80 11.95 14.44
N LEU A 241 -13.87 12.50 13.88
CA LEU A 241 -14.69 13.52 14.53
C LEU A 241 -15.43 13.00 15.78
N PRO A 242 -16.09 11.81 15.77
CA PRO A 242 -16.81 11.33 16.95
C PRO A 242 -15.92 11.23 18.20
N ALA A 243 -14.72 10.66 18.06
CA ALA A 243 -13.78 10.54 19.16
C ALA A 243 -13.25 11.90 19.65
N LYS A 244 -13.01 12.84 18.74
CA LYS A 244 -12.57 14.20 19.08
C LYS A 244 -13.63 14.98 19.86
N VAL A 245 -14.89 14.89 19.44
CA VAL A 245 -16.02 15.60 20.10
C VAL A 245 -16.33 15.01 21.47
N GLN A 246 -16.25 13.68 21.60
CA GLN A 246 -16.57 12.99 22.87
C GLN A 246 -15.40 12.99 23.87
N ARG A 247 -14.29 13.67 23.57
CA ARG A 247 -13.04 13.67 24.39
C ARG A 247 -12.47 12.26 24.67
N THR A 248 -12.88 11.27 23.92
CA THR A 248 -12.43 9.88 24.04
C THR A 248 -11.12 9.62 23.30
N MET A 249 -10.57 10.60 22.59
CA MET A 249 -9.23 10.47 22.03
C MET A 249 -8.20 10.51 23.15
N THR A 250 -7.77 9.36 23.59
CA THR A 250 -6.42 9.22 24.14
C THR A 250 -5.47 9.71 23.04
N ARG A 251 -4.72 10.78 23.35
CA ARG A 251 -3.70 11.31 22.45
C ARG A 251 -2.77 10.16 22.09
N SER A 252 -2.74 9.72 20.86
CA SER A 252 -1.83 8.67 20.37
C SER A 252 -0.34 9.06 20.51
N TRP A 253 -0.08 10.27 20.99
CA TRP A 253 1.24 10.86 21.24
C TRP A 253 1.86 10.48 22.59
N THR A 254 1.15 9.81 23.49
CA THR A 254 1.60 9.63 24.88
C THR A 254 1.75 8.19 25.33
N THR A 255 1.83 7.22 24.44
CA THR A 255 2.25 5.89 24.89
C THR A 255 3.73 5.65 24.59
N ILE A 256 4.59 6.58 25.04
CA ILE A 256 5.92 6.18 25.49
C ILE A 256 5.65 5.53 26.85
N LYS A 257 5.52 4.20 26.86
CA LYS A 257 5.59 3.46 28.11
C LYS A 257 6.94 3.75 28.72
N SER A 258 6.94 4.56 29.77
CA SER A 258 8.09 4.62 30.67
C SER A 258 8.29 3.20 31.21
N GLY A 259 9.28 2.50 30.68
CA GLY A 259 9.73 1.24 31.24
C GLY A 259 10.19 1.49 32.68
N LYS A 260 9.56 0.80 33.62
CA LYS A 260 10.15 0.47 34.89
C LYS A 260 10.66 -0.96 34.79
#